data_17430c8ddaea945613196e3c6a4f73ca
#
_entry.id   17430c8ddaea945613196e3c6a4f73ca
#
_cell.length_a   1.000
_cell.length_b   1.000
_cell.length_c   1.000
_cell.angle_alpha   90.00
_cell.angle_beta   90.00
_cell.angle_gamma   90.00
#
_symmetry.space_group_name_H-M   'P 1'
#
loop_
_entity.id
_entity.type
_entity.pdbx_description
1 polymer ?
#
loop_
_entity_poly.entity_id
_entity_poly.type
_entity_poly.pdbx_seq_one_letter_code
_entity_poly.pdbx_strand_id
1 'polypeptide(L)'
;MPQLGETVAEGTVIRWYKRVGDTVKADETLFDVETDKVSTEIPAPASGVIAEILVQEGTTAKVGARLAVIRESGGHAVRPAAAPVAAPAAPVPAARGGPAAADARARLSPVVSRLLAEHGLDARAITGTGRDGRITREDVLAHVAQRGAGQPAARIQEPGSYAVAGAETTPLNNIRKRTAEHMAKSWTTVPHVLQAVEVDFSRVDEARRAAGERWTQREGFSLTYLPFVAFAVAAALAKYPRLNASFGGDHLVLHRRVNLGIAVDLNFEGLMVPVVKDAGAMKLPQLARAVHDLAARAHAGKLRPDDMTEATYTISNNGAFGTLITAPIITPPQVAVLSTDAVRKRAVAVESGGRDEVAVRPVGMLAQTFDHRAVDGAYSAAFLKEVKAILESRDWQTELRNG
;
A
#
# COMPACT_ATOMS: atom_id res chain seq x y z
N MET A 1 -6.50 17.69 -18.28
CA MET A 1 -5.17 17.28 -17.80
C MET A 1 -4.43 16.63 -18.97
N PRO A 2 -3.24 17.11 -19.39
CA PRO A 2 -2.48 16.51 -20.47
C PRO A 2 -2.01 15.11 -20.12
N GLN A 3 -1.65 14.31 -21.12
CA GLN A 3 -1.04 13.00 -20.92
C GLN A 3 0.40 13.16 -20.40
N LEU A 4 0.67 12.69 -19.20
CA LEU A 4 1.97 12.78 -18.52
C LEU A 4 2.79 11.47 -18.63
N GLY A 5 2.60 10.69 -19.72
CA GLY A 5 3.24 9.39 -19.99
C GLY A 5 2.23 8.26 -20.16
N GLU A 6 2.65 7.13 -20.72
CA GLU A 6 1.79 6.00 -21.12
C GLU A 6 1.13 5.25 -19.94
N THR A 7 1.54 5.51 -18.68
CA THR A 7 1.09 4.73 -17.50
C THR A 7 0.44 5.58 -16.40
N VAL A 8 0.30 6.91 -16.57
CA VAL A 8 -0.26 7.80 -15.54
C VAL A 8 -1.77 7.98 -15.80
N ALA A 9 -2.62 7.50 -14.88
CA ALA A 9 -4.07 7.61 -14.98
C ALA A 9 -4.65 8.87 -14.30
N GLU A 10 -3.97 9.42 -13.30
CA GLU A 10 -4.41 10.57 -12.49
C GLU A 10 -3.23 11.34 -11.89
N GLY A 11 -3.45 12.60 -11.50
CA GLY A 11 -2.46 13.45 -10.84
C GLY A 11 -3.13 14.48 -9.94
N THR A 12 -2.43 14.90 -8.89
CA THR A 12 -2.90 15.90 -7.92
C THR A 12 -2.31 17.25 -8.25
N VAL A 13 -3.14 18.29 -8.38
CA VAL A 13 -2.69 19.67 -8.57
C VAL A 13 -2.10 20.17 -7.25
N ILE A 14 -0.78 20.46 -7.22
CA ILE A 14 -0.10 20.93 -6.00
C ILE A 14 -0.29 22.43 -5.83
N ARG A 15 -0.08 23.18 -6.91
CA ARG A 15 -0.04 24.64 -6.86
C ARG A 15 -0.44 25.25 -8.20
N TRP A 16 -1.25 26.32 -8.16
CA TRP A 16 -1.52 27.19 -9.29
C TRP A 16 -0.61 28.42 -9.25
N TYR A 17 0.07 28.70 -10.36
CA TYR A 17 0.88 29.94 -10.51
C TYR A 17 0.07 31.12 -11.03
N LYS A 18 -1.14 30.86 -11.53
CA LYS A 18 -2.05 31.82 -12.14
C LYS A 18 -3.44 31.74 -11.51
N ARG A 19 -4.14 32.87 -11.49
CA ARG A 19 -5.49 33.00 -10.94
C ARG A 19 -6.52 33.26 -12.04
N VAL A 20 -7.79 33.09 -11.73
CA VAL A 20 -8.89 33.49 -12.61
C VAL A 20 -8.79 34.99 -12.91
N GLY A 21 -8.79 35.34 -14.20
CA GLY A 21 -8.57 36.73 -14.70
C GLY A 21 -7.14 37.01 -15.16
N ASP A 22 -6.15 36.19 -14.84
CA ASP A 22 -4.77 36.39 -15.28
C ASP A 22 -4.60 36.08 -16.76
N THR A 23 -3.76 36.88 -17.43
CA THR A 23 -3.33 36.62 -18.81
C THR A 23 -2.17 35.64 -18.81
N VAL A 24 -2.23 34.62 -19.68
CA VAL A 24 -1.20 33.61 -19.86
C VAL A 24 -0.75 33.58 -21.32
N LYS A 25 0.52 33.27 -21.54
CA LYS A 25 1.09 33.03 -22.86
C LYS A 25 1.19 31.51 -23.09
N ALA A 26 1.17 31.10 -24.36
CA ALA A 26 1.48 29.68 -24.69
C ALA A 26 2.84 29.31 -24.12
N ASP A 27 2.95 28.09 -23.60
CA ASP A 27 4.14 27.52 -22.92
C ASP A 27 4.52 28.14 -21.56
N GLU A 28 3.71 29.07 -21.02
CA GLU A 28 3.92 29.63 -19.68
C GLU A 28 3.38 28.65 -18.62
N THR A 29 4.16 28.35 -17.56
CA THR A 29 3.76 27.42 -16.49
C THR A 29 2.49 27.88 -15.79
N LEU A 30 1.45 27.03 -15.79
CA LEU A 30 0.17 27.29 -15.17
C LEU A 30 0.07 26.75 -13.75
N PHE A 31 0.47 25.51 -13.55
CA PHE A 31 0.34 24.77 -12.28
C PHE A 31 1.28 23.57 -12.24
N ASP A 32 1.53 23.08 -11.03
CA ASP A 32 2.27 21.85 -10.78
C ASP A 32 1.33 20.69 -10.52
N VAL A 33 1.66 19.53 -11.11
CA VAL A 33 0.97 18.26 -10.87
C VAL A 33 1.94 17.25 -10.29
N GLU A 34 1.56 16.64 -9.19
CA GLU A 34 2.22 15.47 -8.63
C GLU A 34 1.49 14.21 -9.06
N THR A 35 2.25 13.29 -9.63
CA THR A 35 1.80 11.93 -9.92
C THR A 35 2.44 10.96 -8.93
N ASP A 36 2.10 9.69 -8.99
CA ASP A 36 2.72 8.65 -8.17
C ASP A 36 4.25 8.50 -8.36
N LYS A 37 4.79 9.11 -9.44
CA LYS A 37 6.19 8.93 -9.83
C LYS A 37 7.00 10.23 -9.94
N VAL A 38 6.36 11.35 -10.33
CA VAL A 38 7.09 12.60 -10.63
C VAL A 38 6.17 13.81 -10.41
N SER A 39 6.74 14.91 -9.89
CA SER A 39 6.12 16.24 -9.98
C SER A 39 6.52 16.89 -11.30
N THR A 40 5.55 17.42 -12.04
CA THR A 40 5.77 18.04 -13.35
C THR A 40 5.03 19.35 -13.45
N GLU A 41 5.71 20.38 -13.97
CA GLU A 41 5.11 21.66 -14.31
C GLU A 41 4.30 21.55 -15.60
N ILE A 42 3.07 22.07 -15.60
CA ILE A 42 2.17 22.02 -16.76
C ILE A 42 2.09 23.39 -17.40
N PRO A 43 2.56 23.53 -18.66
CA PRO A 43 2.49 24.79 -19.40
C PRO A 43 1.09 25.04 -19.98
N ALA A 44 0.80 26.30 -20.29
CA ALA A 44 -0.42 26.72 -20.97
C ALA A 44 -0.43 26.23 -22.43
N PRO A 45 -1.50 25.57 -22.89
CA PRO A 45 -1.60 25.10 -24.28
C PRO A 45 -1.84 26.21 -25.30
N ALA A 46 -2.28 27.38 -24.85
CA ALA A 46 -2.56 28.54 -25.72
C ALA A 46 -2.47 29.84 -24.92
N SER A 47 -2.26 30.96 -25.62
CA SER A 47 -2.29 32.30 -25.02
C SER A 47 -3.73 32.76 -24.83
N GLY A 48 -4.05 33.37 -23.68
CA GLY A 48 -5.40 33.83 -23.39
C GLY A 48 -5.55 34.36 -21.96
N VAL A 49 -6.80 34.45 -21.49
CA VAL A 49 -7.13 34.82 -20.12
C VAL A 49 -7.77 33.60 -19.43
N ILE A 50 -7.35 33.26 -18.21
CA ILE A 50 -7.97 32.20 -17.42
C ILE A 50 -9.38 32.64 -17.04
N ALA A 51 -10.38 31.99 -17.63
CA ALA A 51 -11.79 32.31 -17.38
C ALA A 51 -12.32 31.64 -16.12
N GLU A 52 -11.85 30.38 -15.85
CA GLU A 52 -12.32 29.60 -14.73
C GLU A 52 -11.28 28.54 -14.36
N ILE A 53 -11.10 28.25 -13.05
CA ILE A 53 -10.33 27.14 -12.52
C ILE A 53 -11.34 26.16 -11.94
N LEU A 54 -11.42 24.96 -12.52
CA LEU A 54 -12.38 23.91 -12.16
C LEU A 54 -11.85 22.96 -11.09
N VAL A 55 -10.52 22.84 -10.97
CA VAL A 55 -9.86 21.96 -10.00
C VAL A 55 -8.93 22.77 -9.13
N GLN A 56 -9.18 22.78 -7.83
CA GLN A 56 -8.40 23.54 -6.85
C GLN A 56 -7.11 22.79 -6.44
N GLU A 57 -6.19 23.54 -5.80
CA GLU A 57 -4.98 22.96 -5.20
C GLU A 57 -5.33 21.84 -4.21
N GLY A 58 -4.54 20.79 -4.21
CA GLY A 58 -4.74 19.58 -3.39
C GLY A 58 -5.77 18.59 -3.94
N THR A 59 -6.37 18.84 -5.11
CA THR A 59 -7.39 17.95 -5.70
C THR A 59 -6.78 17.06 -6.78
N THR A 60 -7.11 15.75 -6.73
CA THR A 60 -6.68 14.78 -7.74
C THR A 60 -7.63 14.77 -8.94
N ALA A 61 -7.08 14.86 -10.14
CA ALA A 61 -7.83 14.84 -11.39
C ALA A 61 -7.31 13.76 -12.34
N LYS A 62 -8.23 13.05 -13.02
CA LYS A 62 -7.88 12.03 -14.03
C LYS A 62 -7.32 12.68 -15.29
N VAL A 63 -6.44 11.96 -16.00
CA VAL A 63 -5.96 12.36 -17.33
C VAL A 63 -7.16 12.55 -18.25
N GLY A 64 -7.17 13.67 -19.00
CA GLY A 64 -8.30 14.09 -19.83
C GLY A 64 -9.35 14.96 -19.13
N ALA A 65 -9.34 15.09 -17.79
CA ALA A 65 -10.25 15.99 -17.09
C ALA A 65 -9.95 17.48 -17.41
N ARG A 66 -11.01 18.29 -17.46
CA ARG A 66 -10.87 19.75 -17.59
C ARG A 66 -10.43 20.34 -16.26
N LEU A 67 -9.28 21.06 -16.25
CA LEU A 67 -8.72 21.64 -15.04
C LEU A 67 -9.00 23.14 -14.96
N ALA A 68 -8.95 23.83 -16.10
CA ALA A 68 -9.26 25.26 -16.21
C ALA A 68 -9.77 25.56 -17.63
N VAL A 69 -10.36 26.74 -17.81
CA VAL A 69 -10.82 27.27 -19.08
C VAL A 69 -10.02 28.52 -19.42
N ILE A 70 -9.31 28.52 -20.55
CA ILE A 70 -8.60 29.68 -21.10
C ILE A 70 -9.44 30.22 -22.25
N ARG A 71 -9.74 31.53 -22.25
CA ARG A 71 -10.34 32.24 -23.37
C ARG A 71 -9.23 32.86 -24.20
N GLU A 72 -9.10 32.44 -25.42
CA GLU A 72 -8.14 33.03 -26.37
C GLU A 72 -8.49 34.51 -26.65
N SER A 73 -7.48 35.37 -26.61
CA SER A 73 -7.61 36.77 -26.96
C SER A 73 -7.54 36.93 -28.48
N GLY A 74 -8.66 36.73 -29.20
CA GLY A 74 -8.70 36.98 -30.65
C GLY A 74 -9.80 36.23 -31.35
N GLY A 75 -10.96 36.86 -31.63
CA GLY A 75 -11.88 36.48 -32.67
C GLY A 75 -13.27 35.98 -32.28
N HIS A 76 -14.27 36.85 -32.54
CA HIS A 76 -15.70 36.62 -32.72
C HIS A 76 -16.54 36.20 -31.51
N ALA A 77 -17.28 37.14 -31.02
CA ALA A 77 -18.41 37.00 -30.12
C ALA A 77 -19.51 36.12 -30.76
N VAL A 78 -19.70 34.94 -30.26
CA VAL A 78 -20.93 34.15 -30.45
C VAL A 78 -21.81 34.43 -29.25
N ARG A 79 -22.90 35.12 -29.47
CA ARG A 79 -23.99 35.46 -28.55
C ARG A 79 -24.58 34.17 -27.98
N PRO A 80 -24.80 34.04 -26.67
CA PRO A 80 -25.49 32.86 -26.11
C PRO A 80 -26.96 32.87 -26.54
N ALA A 81 -27.40 31.81 -27.18
CA ALA A 81 -28.80 31.54 -27.43
C ALA A 81 -29.51 31.31 -26.10
N ALA A 82 -30.59 32.02 -25.88
CA ALA A 82 -31.45 31.95 -24.70
C ALA A 82 -32.03 30.53 -24.55
N ALA A 83 -32.02 30.05 -23.32
CA ALA A 83 -32.73 28.82 -22.93
C ALA A 83 -34.26 29.04 -23.09
N PRO A 84 -35.01 28.02 -23.58
CA PRO A 84 -36.45 28.11 -23.63
C PRO A 84 -37.04 27.98 -22.25
N VAL A 85 -37.88 28.95 -21.93
CA VAL A 85 -38.72 28.99 -20.72
C VAL A 85 -39.74 27.87 -20.77
N ALA A 86 -39.84 27.06 -19.72
CA ALA A 86 -40.83 26.00 -19.58
C ALA A 86 -42.24 26.59 -19.45
N ALA A 87 -43.12 26.11 -20.32
CA ALA A 87 -44.57 26.39 -20.23
C ALA A 87 -45.23 25.44 -19.18
N PRO A 88 -46.33 25.86 -18.53
CA PRO A 88 -46.93 25.08 -17.44
C PRO A 88 -47.67 23.88 -17.93
N ALA A 89 -47.52 22.80 -17.18
CA ALA A 89 -48.15 21.48 -17.43
C ALA A 89 -49.65 21.53 -17.19
N ALA A 90 -50.45 21.05 -18.17
CA ALA A 90 -51.83 20.77 -18.04
C ALA A 90 -52.11 19.43 -17.30
N PRO A 91 -53.24 19.23 -16.63
CA PRO A 91 -53.44 18.08 -15.77
C PRO A 91 -53.77 16.79 -16.56
N VAL A 92 -53.10 15.71 -16.14
CA VAL A 92 -53.28 14.36 -16.68
C VAL A 92 -54.54 13.70 -16.08
N PRO A 93 -55.39 13.06 -16.89
CA PRO A 93 -56.53 12.30 -16.34
C PRO A 93 -56.08 10.98 -15.72
N ALA A 94 -56.67 10.64 -14.59
CA ALA A 94 -56.49 9.38 -13.88
C ALA A 94 -56.86 8.19 -14.77
N ALA A 95 -55.91 7.28 -15.02
CA ALA A 95 -56.19 6.00 -15.64
C ALA A 95 -56.41 4.92 -14.57
N ARG A 96 -57.52 4.27 -14.71
CA ARG A 96 -58.09 3.22 -13.89
C ARG A 96 -57.21 1.99 -13.78
N GLY A 97 -57.17 1.37 -12.59
CA GLY A 97 -56.50 0.11 -12.32
C GLY A 97 -57.07 -1.07 -13.13
N GLY A 98 -56.20 -1.95 -13.53
CA GLY A 98 -56.46 -3.27 -14.04
C GLY A 98 -55.46 -4.29 -13.52
N PRO A 99 -55.86 -5.55 -13.30
CA PRO A 99 -55.09 -6.52 -12.53
C PRO A 99 -53.97 -7.18 -13.36
N ALA A 100 -52.74 -6.92 -13.07
CA ALA A 100 -51.62 -7.59 -13.73
C ALA A 100 -50.43 -7.85 -12.75
N ALA A 101 -50.66 -8.64 -11.72
CA ALA A 101 -49.61 -9.06 -10.81
C ALA A 101 -49.25 -10.58 -10.87
N ALA A 102 -49.96 -11.37 -11.70
CA ALA A 102 -49.74 -12.81 -11.72
C ALA A 102 -48.92 -13.34 -12.92
N ASP A 103 -48.67 -12.52 -13.97
CA ASP A 103 -48.14 -13.00 -15.28
C ASP A 103 -46.63 -12.70 -15.52
N ALA A 104 -45.94 -12.01 -14.59
CA ALA A 104 -44.52 -11.61 -14.79
C ALA A 104 -43.55 -12.80 -14.77
N ARG A 105 -43.86 -13.89 -14.07
CA ARG A 105 -43.02 -15.10 -14.03
C ARG A 105 -43.10 -15.97 -15.25
N ALA A 106 -44.18 -15.91 -16.01
CA ALA A 106 -44.41 -16.76 -17.19
C ALA A 106 -43.68 -16.28 -18.48
N ARG A 107 -43.02 -15.10 -18.44
CA ARG A 107 -42.42 -14.46 -19.61
C ARG A 107 -40.91 -14.15 -19.51
N LEU A 108 -40.23 -14.71 -18.50
CA LEU A 108 -38.78 -14.52 -18.34
C LEU A 108 -38.02 -15.49 -19.27
N SER A 109 -37.01 -14.99 -19.98
CA SER A 109 -36.10 -15.87 -20.70
C SER A 109 -35.17 -16.64 -19.77
N PRO A 110 -34.69 -17.85 -20.13
CA PRO A 110 -33.77 -18.61 -19.26
C PRO A 110 -32.52 -17.84 -18.83
N VAL A 111 -32.04 -16.93 -19.72
CA VAL A 111 -30.87 -16.07 -19.44
C VAL A 111 -31.20 -15.03 -18.38
N VAL A 112 -32.36 -14.38 -18.45
CA VAL A 112 -32.82 -13.40 -17.49
C VAL A 112 -33.07 -14.05 -16.14
N SER A 113 -33.71 -15.24 -16.10
CA SER A 113 -33.94 -15.99 -14.87
C SER A 113 -32.64 -16.37 -14.15
N ARG A 114 -31.61 -16.76 -14.90
CA ARG A 114 -30.27 -17.08 -14.34
C ARG A 114 -29.60 -15.84 -13.75
N LEU A 115 -29.62 -14.71 -14.47
CA LEU A 115 -29.05 -13.44 -13.99
C LEU A 115 -29.75 -12.91 -12.76
N LEU A 116 -31.09 -13.02 -12.68
CA LEU A 116 -31.86 -12.64 -11.49
C LEU A 116 -31.47 -13.49 -10.28
N ALA A 117 -31.30 -14.81 -10.47
CA ALA A 117 -30.87 -15.72 -9.41
C ALA A 117 -29.44 -15.45 -8.95
N GLU A 118 -28.51 -15.20 -9.91
CA GLU A 118 -27.11 -14.91 -9.64
C GLU A 118 -26.93 -13.63 -8.81
N HIS A 119 -27.74 -12.60 -9.09
CA HIS A 119 -27.68 -11.33 -8.37
C HIS A 119 -28.70 -11.17 -7.25
N GLY A 120 -29.48 -12.21 -6.91
CA GLY A 120 -30.48 -12.19 -5.83
C GLY A 120 -31.57 -11.12 -6.04
N LEU A 121 -31.98 -10.88 -7.30
CA LEU A 121 -32.95 -9.83 -7.65
C LEU A 121 -34.34 -10.40 -7.86
N ASP A 122 -35.38 -9.65 -7.38
CA ASP A 122 -36.77 -9.97 -7.70
C ASP A 122 -37.14 -9.29 -9.03
N ALA A 123 -37.69 -10.09 -9.96
CA ALA A 123 -38.16 -9.61 -11.26
C ALA A 123 -39.20 -8.47 -11.14
N ARG A 124 -39.92 -8.37 -10.02
CA ARG A 124 -40.90 -7.31 -9.76
C ARG A 124 -40.28 -5.93 -9.53
N ALA A 125 -39.01 -5.88 -9.18
CA ALA A 125 -38.29 -4.65 -8.93
C ALA A 125 -37.69 -4.03 -10.21
N ILE A 126 -37.79 -4.71 -11.35
CA ILE A 126 -37.17 -4.32 -12.60
C ILE A 126 -38.24 -4.01 -13.64
N THR A 127 -38.22 -2.81 -14.19
CA THR A 127 -39.09 -2.41 -15.29
C THR A 127 -38.51 -2.94 -16.60
N GLY A 128 -39.23 -3.83 -17.29
CA GLY A 128 -38.78 -4.39 -18.56
C GLY A 128 -38.95 -3.39 -19.72
N THR A 129 -37.89 -3.20 -20.52
CA THR A 129 -37.90 -2.35 -21.75
C THR A 129 -38.11 -3.14 -23.02
N GLY A 130 -38.15 -4.45 -22.97
CA GLY A 130 -38.35 -5.33 -24.11
C GLY A 130 -39.76 -5.29 -24.66
N ARG A 131 -39.98 -5.99 -25.84
CA ARG A 131 -41.27 -6.08 -26.51
C ARG A 131 -42.33 -6.65 -25.58
N ASP A 132 -43.49 -6.00 -25.45
CA ASP A 132 -44.57 -6.33 -24.54
C ASP A 132 -44.21 -6.23 -23.05
N GLY A 133 -43.27 -5.33 -22.67
CA GLY A 133 -42.87 -5.11 -21.29
C GLY A 133 -42.01 -6.23 -20.68
N ARG A 134 -41.36 -7.06 -21.53
CA ARG A 134 -40.49 -8.13 -21.08
C ARG A 134 -39.17 -7.58 -20.50
N ILE A 135 -38.72 -8.17 -19.42
CA ILE A 135 -37.40 -7.86 -18.82
C ILE A 135 -36.33 -8.45 -19.73
N THR A 136 -35.41 -7.60 -20.20
CA THR A 136 -34.25 -7.96 -20.99
C THR A 136 -33.01 -8.18 -20.11
N ARG A 137 -31.97 -8.76 -20.69
CA ARG A 137 -30.66 -8.88 -20.05
C ARG A 137 -30.10 -7.48 -19.66
N GLU A 138 -30.29 -6.49 -20.52
CA GLU A 138 -29.82 -5.13 -20.33
C GLU A 138 -30.52 -4.44 -19.15
N ASP A 139 -31.81 -4.69 -18.95
CA ASP A 139 -32.57 -4.16 -17.82
C ASP A 139 -32.05 -4.69 -16.48
N VAL A 140 -31.73 -5.99 -16.42
CA VAL A 140 -31.14 -6.60 -15.22
C VAL A 140 -29.77 -6.01 -14.93
N LEU A 141 -28.90 -5.90 -15.95
CA LEU A 141 -27.55 -5.33 -15.79
C LEU A 141 -27.60 -3.84 -15.42
N ALA A 142 -28.51 -3.06 -16.01
CA ALA A 142 -28.71 -1.65 -15.65
C ALA A 142 -29.20 -1.52 -14.19
N HIS A 143 -30.11 -2.39 -13.74
CA HIS A 143 -30.57 -2.40 -12.35
C HIS A 143 -29.47 -2.81 -11.38
N VAL A 144 -28.62 -3.78 -11.73
CA VAL A 144 -27.41 -4.15 -10.95
C VAL A 144 -26.43 -2.99 -10.87
N ALA A 145 -26.17 -2.30 -11.98
CA ALA A 145 -25.29 -1.13 -12.03
C ALA A 145 -25.85 0.03 -11.18
N GLN A 146 -27.16 0.28 -11.23
CA GLN A 146 -27.83 1.28 -10.39
C GLN A 146 -27.79 0.91 -8.89
N ARG A 147 -27.95 -0.37 -8.54
CA ARG A 147 -27.81 -0.86 -7.17
C ARG A 147 -26.37 -0.81 -6.69
N GLY A 148 -25.38 -1.10 -7.57
CA GLY A 148 -23.96 -0.94 -7.29
C GLY A 148 -23.55 0.53 -7.14
N ALA A 149 -24.20 1.44 -7.86
CA ALA A 149 -24.03 2.89 -7.69
C ALA A 149 -24.75 3.45 -6.47
N GLY A 150 -25.73 2.72 -5.93
CA GLY A 150 -26.54 3.12 -4.77
C GLY A 150 -26.12 2.49 -3.43
N GLN A 151 -25.20 1.52 -3.43
CA GLN A 151 -24.46 1.22 -2.20
C GLN A 151 -23.28 2.19 -2.16
N PRO A 152 -23.26 3.18 -1.26
CA PRO A 152 -22.00 3.83 -0.95
C PRO A 152 -21.09 2.69 -0.50
N ALA A 153 -19.96 2.46 -1.21
CA ALA A 153 -18.81 1.82 -0.62
C ALA A 153 -18.78 2.34 0.81
N ALA A 154 -18.81 1.42 1.81
CA ALA A 154 -18.98 1.78 3.20
C ALA A 154 -18.30 3.12 3.43
N ARG A 155 -19.06 4.19 3.52
CA ARG A 155 -18.52 5.50 3.86
C ARG A 155 -17.87 5.23 5.19
N ILE A 156 -16.54 5.26 5.22
CA ILE A 156 -15.84 5.54 6.45
C ILE A 156 -16.55 6.80 6.92
N GLN A 157 -17.38 6.66 7.94
CA GLN A 157 -18.17 7.76 8.49
C GLN A 157 -17.17 8.89 8.70
N GLU A 158 -17.44 10.05 8.10
CA GLU A 158 -16.58 11.20 8.31
C GLU A 158 -16.41 11.39 9.82
N PRO A 159 -15.20 11.60 10.32
CA PRO A 159 -14.91 11.65 11.76
C PRO A 159 -15.58 12.81 12.50
N GLY A 160 -16.52 13.51 11.87
CA GLY A 160 -17.19 14.68 12.42
C GLY A 160 -18.07 14.45 13.66
N SER A 161 -18.38 13.18 14.01
CA SER A 161 -19.27 12.90 15.14
C SER A 161 -18.60 12.50 16.46
N TYR A 162 -17.27 12.36 16.47
CA TYR A 162 -16.53 11.94 17.65
C TYR A 162 -15.65 13.04 18.27
N ALA A 163 -15.76 14.27 17.81
CA ALA A 163 -15.01 15.38 18.40
C ALA A 163 -15.55 15.67 19.81
N VAL A 164 -14.84 15.23 20.81
CA VAL A 164 -15.05 15.66 22.19
C VAL A 164 -14.75 17.16 22.28
N ALA A 165 -15.48 17.91 23.07
CA ALA A 165 -15.24 19.34 23.25
C ALA A 165 -13.76 19.59 23.63
N GLY A 166 -13.06 20.42 22.87
CA GLY A 166 -11.62 20.66 23.00
C GLY A 166 -10.71 19.76 22.17
N ALA A 167 -11.24 18.87 21.31
CA ALA A 167 -10.43 18.07 20.38
C ALA A 167 -9.81 18.97 19.30
N GLU A 168 -8.51 18.77 19.04
CA GLU A 168 -7.77 19.40 17.96
C GLU A 168 -7.70 18.47 16.74
N THR A 169 -7.93 19.01 15.55
CA THR A 169 -7.82 18.26 14.31
C THR A 169 -6.47 18.53 13.66
N THR A 170 -5.67 17.47 13.50
CA THR A 170 -4.37 17.53 12.83
C THR A 170 -4.44 16.84 11.47
N PRO A 171 -4.14 17.53 10.36
CA PRO A 171 -4.15 16.91 9.03
C PRO A 171 -3.00 15.91 8.88
N LEU A 172 -3.28 14.77 8.23
CA LEU A 172 -2.25 13.80 7.89
C LEU A 172 -1.39 14.32 6.73
N ASN A 173 -0.06 14.10 6.82
CA ASN A 173 0.84 14.34 5.70
C ASN A 173 0.63 13.29 4.58
N ASN A 174 1.20 13.53 3.39
CA ASN A 174 1.00 12.65 2.23
C ASN A 174 1.54 11.23 2.44
N ILE A 175 2.68 11.08 3.13
CA ILE A 175 3.23 9.76 3.46
C ILE A 175 2.24 8.97 4.32
N ARG A 176 1.68 9.61 5.36
CA ARG A 176 0.72 8.99 6.27
C ARG A 176 -0.59 8.62 5.58
N LYS A 177 -1.09 9.47 4.67
CA LYS A 177 -2.29 9.18 3.85
C LYS A 177 -2.08 7.92 3.00
N ARG A 178 -0.97 7.86 2.23
CA ARG A 178 -0.62 6.68 1.42
C ARG A 178 -0.43 5.41 2.27
N THR A 179 0.23 5.54 3.42
CA THR A 179 0.38 4.43 4.36
C THR A 179 -0.98 3.91 4.82
N ALA A 180 -1.92 4.80 5.18
CA ALA A 180 -3.27 4.41 5.62
C ALA A 180 -4.01 3.62 4.53
N GLU A 181 -3.99 4.09 3.28
CA GLU A 181 -4.61 3.41 2.14
C GLU A 181 -3.98 2.03 1.88
N HIS A 182 -2.64 1.95 1.82
CA HIS A 182 -1.93 0.69 1.58
C HIS A 182 -2.16 -0.32 2.70
N MET A 183 -2.12 0.10 3.96
CA MET A 183 -2.32 -0.80 5.11
C MET A 183 -3.76 -1.27 5.20
N ALA A 184 -4.75 -0.39 4.99
CA ALA A 184 -6.15 -0.78 4.95
C ALA A 184 -6.43 -1.78 3.82
N LYS A 185 -5.90 -1.51 2.61
CA LYS A 185 -6.01 -2.43 1.48
C LYS A 185 -5.37 -3.79 1.77
N SER A 186 -4.15 -3.79 2.31
CA SER A 186 -3.47 -5.04 2.68
C SER A 186 -4.28 -5.84 3.69
N TRP A 187 -4.74 -5.20 4.76
CA TRP A 187 -5.49 -5.85 5.83
C TRP A 187 -6.79 -6.50 5.35
N THR A 188 -7.47 -5.87 4.39
CA THR A 188 -8.75 -6.38 3.85
C THR A 188 -8.56 -7.45 2.78
N THR A 189 -7.40 -7.52 2.11
CA THR A 189 -7.19 -8.43 0.97
C THR A 189 -6.31 -9.62 1.26
N VAL A 190 -5.48 -9.55 2.31
CA VAL A 190 -4.51 -10.60 2.67
C VAL A 190 -4.93 -11.28 3.96
N PRO A 191 -5.13 -12.61 3.99
CA PRO A 191 -5.35 -13.36 5.23
C PRO A 191 -4.02 -13.50 5.99
N HIS A 192 -3.76 -12.54 6.88
CA HIS A 192 -2.55 -12.49 7.70
C HIS A 192 -2.56 -13.57 8.78
N VAL A 193 -1.47 -14.35 8.88
CA VAL A 193 -1.24 -15.24 10.01
C VAL A 193 0.10 -14.91 10.63
N LEU A 194 0.13 -14.75 11.95
CA LEU A 194 1.32 -14.48 12.74
C LEU A 194 1.89 -15.75 13.33
N GLN A 195 3.21 -15.94 13.19
CA GLN A 195 3.99 -16.90 13.93
C GLN A 195 5.22 -16.25 14.52
N ALA A 196 5.66 -16.68 15.70
CA ALA A 196 6.85 -16.14 16.35
C ALA A 196 7.71 -17.24 16.96
N VAL A 197 9.01 -16.98 17.02
CA VAL A 197 10.00 -17.82 17.69
C VAL A 197 10.87 -17.00 18.61
N GLU A 198 11.19 -17.55 19.74
CA GLU A 198 12.21 -17.00 20.64
C GLU A 198 13.60 -17.43 20.18
N VAL A 199 14.55 -16.50 20.14
CA VAL A 199 15.94 -16.72 19.69
C VAL A 199 16.92 -16.30 20.78
N ASP A 200 17.89 -17.15 21.06
CA ASP A 200 19.07 -16.85 21.87
C ASP A 200 20.12 -16.13 21.01
N PHE A 201 20.34 -14.85 21.29
CA PHE A 201 21.31 -14.03 20.58
C PHE A 201 22.72 -14.06 21.19
N SER A 202 23.03 -14.98 22.09
CA SER A 202 24.33 -15.04 22.78
C SER A 202 25.53 -15.03 21.83
N ARG A 203 25.51 -15.86 20.79
CA ARG A 203 26.60 -15.91 19.79
C ARG A 203 26.69 -14.62 18.98
N VAL A 204 25.57 -14.04 18.60
CA VAL A 204 25.50 -12.75 17.90
C VAL A 204 26.04 -11.63 18.80
N ASP A 205 25.59 -11.59 20.05
CA ASP A 205 25.98 -10.53 21.01
C ASP A 205 27.48 -10.62 21.34
N GLU A 206 28.01 -11.83 21.51
CA GLU A 206 29.44 -12.06 21.72
C GLU A 206 30.28 -11.54 20.51
N ALA A 207 29.94 -11.95 19.30
CA ALA A 207 30.64 -11.50 18.10
C ALA A 207 30.54 -9.99 17.88
N ARG A 208 29.33 -9.43 18.11
CA ARG A 208 29.06 -8.01 17.97
C ARG A 208 29.89 -7.19 18.98
N ARG A 209 29.99 -7.63 20.24
CA ARG A 209 30.78 -6.95 21.27
C ARG A 209 32.27 -7.09 20.99
N ALA A 210 32.74 -8.27 20.63
CA ALA A 210 34.16 -8.53 20.31
C ALA A 210 34.66 -7.69 19.12
N ALA A 211 33.79 -7.43 18.13
CA ALA A 211 34.12 -6.62 16.96
C ALA A 211 33.86 -5.10 17.19
N GLY A 212 33.06 -4.71 18.18
CA GLY A 212 32.39 -3.42 18.29
C GLY A 212 33.30 -2.20 18.16
N GLU A 213 34.39 -2.13 18.93
CA GLU A 213 35.32 -0.98 18.89
C GLU A 213 36.02 -0.88 17.54
N ARG A 214 36.61 -1.99 17.07
CA ARG A 214 37.33 -2.04 15.77
C ARG A 214 36.37 -1.75 14.62
N TRP A 215 35.12 -2.25 14.71
CA TRP A 215 34.08 -1.97 13.73
C TRP A 215 33.77 -0.47 13.67
N THR A 216 33.48 0.14 14.83
CA THR A 216 33.13 1.57 14.91
C THR A 216 34.28 2.47 14.42
N GLN A 217 35.53 2.13 14.75
CA GLN A 217 36.71 2.87 14.28
C GLN A 217 36.88 2.78 12.75
N ARG A 218 36.59 1.61 12.16
CA ARG A 218 36.75 1.36 10.72
C ARG A 218 35.59 1.90 9.91
N GLU A 219 34.37 1.68 10.36
CA GLU A 219 33.15 1.93 9.58
C GLU A 219 32.41 3.23 9.98
N GLY A 220 32.73 3.82 11.12
CA GLY A 220 32.12 5.06 11.59
C GLY A 220 30.71 4.91 12.23
N PHE A 221 30.22 3.68 12.38
CA PHE A 221 28.91 3.38 13.00
C PHE A 221 28.95 2.11 13.84
N SER A 222 27.99 1.97 14.77
CA SER A 222 27.92 0.81 15.67
C SER A 222 27.28 -0.39 15.00
N LEU A 223 27.82 -1.57 15.21
CA LEU A 223 27.25 -2.84 14.74
C LEU A 223 26.03 -3.22 15.59
N THR A 224 24.84 -3.29 14.98
CA THR A 224 23.58 -3.65 15.63
C THR A 224 23.21 -5.13 15.39
N TYR A 225 22.09 -5.61 15.96
CA TYR A 225 21.57 -6.96 15.71
C TYR A 225 20.98 -7.13 14.32
N LEU A 226 20.43 -6.07 13.72
CA LEU A 226 19.68 -6.13 12.46
C LEU A 226 20.46 -6.73 11.29
N PRO A 227 21.76 -6.42 11.03
CA PRO A 227 22.52 -7.07 9.97
C PRO A 227 22.63 -8.59 10.11
N PHE A 228 22.73 -9.11 11.34
CA PHE A 228 22.78 -10.56 11.60
C PHE A 228 21.44 -11.22 11.30
N VAL A 229 20.33 -10.60 11.72
CA VAL A 229 18.98 -11.06 11.39
C VAL A 229 18.77 -11.03 9.88
N ALA A 230 19.13 -9.94 9.21
CA ALA A 230 18.99 -9.79 7.75
C ALA A 230 19.80 -10.87 7.01
N PHE A 231 21.01 -11.15 7.45
CA PHE A 231 21.84 -12.21 6.89
C PHE A 231 21.21 -13.60 7.06
N ALA A 232 20.73 -13.92 8.28
CA ALA A 232 20.07 -15.19 8.56
C ALA A 232 18.79 -15.37 7.74
N VAL A 233 17.98 -14.31 7.61
CA VAL A 233 16.77 -14.28 6.78
C VAL A 233 17.12 -14.50 5.31
N ALA A 234 18.10 -13.79 4.77
CA ALA A 234 18.50 -13.93 3.37
C ALA A 234 19.00 -15.37 3.06
N ALA A 235 19.78 -15.97 3.97
CA ALA A 235 20.22 -17.34 3.85
C ALA A 235 19.08 -18.35 3.93
N ALA A 236 18.11 -18.14 4.84
CA ALA A 236 16.95 -19.00 4.97
C ALA A 236 15.99 -18.91 3.77
N LEU A 237 15.79 -17.72 3.18
CA LEU A 237 14.96 -17.51 1.99
C LEU A 237 15.45 -18.33 0.78
N ALA A 238 16.75 -18.59 0.66
CA ALA A 238 17.29 -19.46 -0.37
C ALA A 238 16.79 -20.92 -0.25
N LYS A 239 16.52 -21.39 0.98
CA LYS A 239 15.96 -22.71 1.25
C LYS A 239 14.42 -22.74 1.22
N TYR A 240 13.80 -21.58 1.46
CA TYR A 240 12.34 -21.41 1.54
C TYR A 240 11.82 -20.41 0.50
N PRO A 241 11.96 -20.71 -0.80
CA PRO A 241 11.72 -19.73 -1.88
C PRO A 241 10.27 -19.25 -1.98
N ARG A 242 9.28 -19.99 -1.45
CA ARG A 242 7.88 -19.51 -1.46
C ARG A 242 7.65 -18.31 -0.56
N LEU A 243 8.53 -18.03 0.41
CA LEU A 243 8.49 -16.80 1.21
C LEU A 243 9.21 -15.64 0.51
N ASN A 244 10.10 -15.93 -0.46
CA ASN A 244 10.72 -14.93 -1.34
C ASN A 244 9.93 -14.83 -2.66
N ALA A 245 8.63 -14.54 -2.55
CA ALA A 245 7.71 -14.58 -3.67
C ALA A 245 6.71 -13.41 -3.66
N SER A 246 6.05 -13.22 -4.80
CA SER A 246 4.89 -12.34 -4.92
C SER A 246 3.64 -13.17 -5.20
N PHE A 247 2.52 -12.80 -4.57
CA PHE A 247 1.22 -13.45 -4.79
C PHE A 247 0.53 -12.84 -6.00
N GLY A 248 0.26 -13.65 -7.04
CA GLY A 248 -0.36 -13.25 -8.30
C GLY A 248 -1.84 -13.62 -8.43
N GLY A 249 -2.50 -14.04 -7.34
CA GLY A 249 -3.90 -14.45 -7.35
C GLY A 249 -4.06 -15.97 -7.44
N ASP A 250 -3.69 -16.57 -8.55
CA ASP A 250 -3.75 -18.02 -8.82
C ASP A 250 -2.37 -18.69 -8.89
N HIS A 251 -1.30 -17.90 -8.79
CA HIS A 251 0.09 -18.37 -8.84
C HIS A 251 1.01 -17.58 -7.91
N LEU A 252 2.21 -18.13 -7.65
CA LEU A 252 3.31 -17.44 -6.98
C LEU A 252 4.41 -17.12 -7.98
N VAL A 253 4.87 -15.87 -7.98
CA VAL A 253 6.09 -15.46 -8.70
C VAL A 253 7.26 -15.61 -7.75
N LEU A 254 8.06 -16.68 -7.91
CA LEU A 254 9.24 -16.94 -7.08
C LEU A 254 10.42 -16.07 -7.54
N HIS A 255 10.98 -15.27 -6.65
CA HIS A 255 12.12 -14.43 -6.95
C HIS A 255 13.44 -15.19 -6.75
N ARG A 256 14.35 -15.07 -7.74
CA ARG A 256 15.68 -15.70 -7.65
C ARG A 256 16.64 -14.92 -6.76
N ARG A 257 16.49 -13.59 -6.74
CA ARG A 257 17.28 -12.69 -5.88
C ARG A 257 16.49 -12.42 -4.60
N VAL A 258 17.23 -12.24 -3.53
CA VAL A 258 16.64 -11.81 -2.25
C VAL A 258 16.88 -10.31 -2.11
N ASN A 259 15.84 -9.53 -2.26
CA ASN A 259 15.87 -8.08 -2.07
C ASN A 259 15.15 -7.74 -0.77
N LEU A 260 15.91 -7.35 0.26
CA LEU A 260 15.36 -7.11 1.59
C LEU A 260 14.91 -5.66 1.74
N GLY A 261 13.62 -5.45 1.90
CA GLY A 261 13.05 -4.20 2.39
C GLY A 261 13.38 -4.04 3.89
N ILE A 262 13.92 -2.90 4.28
CA ILE A 262 14.21 -2.57 5.67
C ILE A 262 13.33 -1.41 6.09
N ALA A 263 12.43 -1.62 7.02
CA ALA A 263 11.56 -0.56 7.52
C ALA A 263 12.36 0.44 8.36
N VAL A 264 12.30 1.72 7.98
CA VAL A 264 12.97 2.84 8.64
C VAL A 264 11.92 3.87 9.07
N ASP A 265 11.85 4.17 10.36
CA ASP A 265 11.02 5.24 10.91
C ASP A 265 11.63 6.61 10.58
N LEU A 266 10.79 7.56 10.17
CA LEU A 266 11.18 8.93 9.86
C LEU A 266 10.83 9.88 11.02
N ASN A 267 11.34 9.62 12.21
CA ASN A 267 11.10 10.44 13.42
C ASN A 267 9.59 10.62 13.71
N PHE A 268 8.82 9.54 13.60
CA PHE A 268 7.36 9.48 13.80
C PHE A 268 6.53 10.18 12.71
N GLU A 269 7.14 10.86 11.74
CA GLU A 269 6.43 11.51 10.62
C GLU A 269 5.96 10.51 9.56
N GLY A 270 6.56 9.31 9.52
CA GLY A 270 6.20 8.26 8.60
C GLY A 270 7.16 7.09 8.64
N LEU A 271 6.91 6.11 7.78
CA LEU A 271 7.75 4.93 7.59
C LEU A 271 8.11 4.81 6.11
N MET A 272 9.39 4.54 5.83
CA MET A 272 9.85 4.16 4.50
C MET A 272 10.49 2.78 4.54
N VAL A 273 10.46 2.06 3.41
CA VAL A 273 11.02 0.70 3.31
C VAL A 273 12.04 0.65 2.16
N PRO A 274 13.24 1.26 2.34
CA PRO A 274 14.30 1.11 1.35
C PRO A 274 14.75 -0.34 1.24
N VAL A 275 15.34 -0.69 0.09
CA VAL A 275 15.60 -2.06 -0.33
C VAL A 275 17.10 -2.32 -0.49
N VAL A 276 17.61 -3.28 0.27
CA VAL A 276 18.95 -3.86 0.03
C VAL A 276 18.81 -4.87 -1.09
N LYS A 277 19.23 -4.50 -2.29
CA LYS A 277 19.16 -5.37 -3.47
C LYS A 277 20.21 -6.47 -3.37
N ASP A 278 19.83 -7.68 -3.81
CA ASP A 278 20.69 -8.88 -3.85
C ASP A 278 21.36 -9.24 -2.50
N ALA A 279 20.61 -9.04 -1.40
CA ALA A 279 21.08 -9.28 -0.04
C ALA A 279 21.57 -10.73 0.17
N GLY A 280 21.02 -11.69 -0.57
CA GLY A 280 21.42 -13.10 -0.52
C GLY A 280 22.85 -13.39 -1.00
N ALA A 281 23.43 -12.51 -1.81
CA ALA A 281 24.80 -12.62 -2.29
C ALA A 281 25.81 -11.84 -1.43
N MET A 282 25.33 -11.04 -0.48
CA MET A 282 26.19 -10.18 0.35
C MET A 282 26.79 -10.93 1.53
N LYS A 283 28.05 -10.62 1.84
CA LYS A 283 28.67 -10.98 3.10
C LYS A 283 28.14 -10.08 4.24
N LEU A 284 28.23 -10.56 5.48
CA LEU A 284 27.69 -9.85 6.65
C LEU A 284 28.18 -8.38 6.76
N PRO A 285 29.48 -8.04 6.60
CA PRO A 285 29.94 -6.65 6.63
C PRO A 285 29.36 -5.79 5.50
N GLN A 286 29.20 -6.34 4.28
CA GLN A 286 28.58 -5.64 3.16
C GLN A 286 27.11 -5.32 3.44
N LEU A 287 26.38 -6.30 3.99
CA LEU A 287 24.99 -6.15 4.37
C LEU A 287 24.82 -5.11 5.49
N ALA A 288 25.73 -5.10 6.48
CA ALA A 288 25.72 -4.11 7.56
C ALA A 288 25.91 -2.67 7.03
N ARG A 289 26.86 -2.47 6.09
CA ARG A 289 27.08 -1.16 5.44
C ARG A 289 25.86 -0.74 4.62
N ALA A 290 25.28 -1.65 3.83
CA ALA A 290 24.12 -1.37 2.99
C ALA A 290 22.88 -0.96 3.83
N VAL A 291 22.62 -1.69 4.91
CA VAL A 291 21.52 -1.35 5.85
C VAL A 291 21.74 0.01 6.50
N HIS A 292 22.98 0.28 6.96
CA HIS A 292 23.32 1.57 7.56
C HIS A 292 23.20 2.74 6.58
N ASP A 293 23.74 2.60 5.36
CA ASP A 293 23.65 3.63 4.31
C ASP A 293 22.21 3.96 3.95
N LEU A 294 21.39 2.94 3.72
CA LEU A 294 19.97 3.13 3.39
C LEU A 294 19.22 3.84 4.53
N ALA A 295 19.46 3.45 5.78
CA ALA A 295 18.85 4.11 6.94
C ALA A 295 19.29 5.57 7.07
N ALA A 296 20.59 5.85 6.91
CA ALA A 296 21.14 7.21 6.96
C ALA A 296 20.55 8.10 5.84
N ARG A 297 20.44 7.56 4.61
CA ARG A 297 19.83 8.28 3.48
C ARG A 297 18.33 8.49 3.67
N ALA A 298 17.62 7.54 4.29
CA ALA A 298 16.22 7.69 4.64
C ALA A 298 16.00 8.86 5.61
N HIS A 299 16.75 8.90 6.71
CA HIS A 299 16.68 9.99 7.68
C HIS A 299 17.09 11.35 7.11
N ALA A 300 18.01 11.36 6.13
CA ALA A 300 18.45 12.57 5.44
C ALA A 300 17.50 13.01 4.30
N GLY A 301 16.44 12.26 4.00
CA GLY A 301 15.55 12.52 2.86
C GLY A 301 16.22 12.35 1.49
N LYS A 302 17.29 11.52 1.40
CA LYS A 302 18.13 11.34 0.21
C LYS A 302 17.96 9.96 -0.46
N LEU A 303 16.84 9.27 -0.18
CA LEU A 303 16.52 8.03 -0.90
C LEU A 303 16.17 8.34 -2.36
N ARG A 304 16.66 7.50 -3.26
CA ARG A 304 16.32 7.56 -4.68
C ARG A 304 15.10 6.69 -4.94
N PRO A 305 14.31 6.93 -5.98
CA PRO A 305 13.18 6.06 -6.35
C PRO A 305 13.56 4.58 -6.46
N ASP A 306 14.72 4.27 -7.04
CA ASP A 306 15.23 2.90 -7.17
C ASP A 306 15.52 2.21 -5.84
N ASP A 307 15.81 2.99 -4.78
CA ASP A 307 16.04 2.44 -3.45
C ASP A 307 14.76 1.89 -2.81
N MET A 308 13.58 2.21 -3.36
CA MET A 308 12.26 1.85 -2.81
C MET A 308 11.56 0.74 -3.60
N THR A 309 12.21 0.20 -4.63
CA THR A 309 11.57 -0.76 -5.56
C THR A 309 12.15 -2.16 -5.43
N GLU A 310 11.35 -3.16 -5.89
CA GLU A 310 11.76 -4.56 -6.02
C GLU A 310 12.01 -5.30 -4.71
N ALA A 311 11.46 -4.86 -3.58
CA ALA A 311 11.51 -5.63 -2.35
C ALA A 311 10.79 -6.98 -2.52
N THR A 312 11.44 -8.07 -2.15
CA THR A 312 10.86 -9.42 -2.22
C THR A 312 10.46 -9.97 -0.85
N TYR A 313 11.06 -9.43 0.21
CA TYR A 313 10.77 -9.72 1.61
C TYR A 313 11.10 -8.50 2.46
N THR A 314 10.35 -8.23 3.52
CA THR A 314 10.56 -7.04 4.36
C THR A 314 10.91 -7.43 5.80
N ILE A 315 11.81 -6.67 6.42
CA ILE A 315 12.14 -6.75 7.85
C ILE A 315 11.76 -5.42 8.51
N SER A 316 10.90 -5.50 9.53
CA SER A 316 10.58 -4.37 10.43
C SER A 316 11.40 -4.49 11.71
N ASN A 317 12.17 -3.46 12.05
CA ASN A 317 13.02 -3.44 13.22
C ASN A 317 12.43 -2.54 14.31
N ASN A 318 11.83 -3.15 15.33
CA ASN A 318 11.19 -2.46 16.45
C ASN A 318 12.02 -2.55 17.75
N GLY A 319 13.21 -3.15 17.67
CA GLY A 319 14.06 -3.44 18.85
C GLY A 319 14.47 -2.20 19.63
N ALA A 320 14.70 -1.07 18.95
CA ALA A 320 15.06 0.20 19.59
C ALA A 320 13.96 0.75 20.52
N PHE A 321 12.68 0.45 20.21
CA PHE A 321 11.52 0.87 21.01
C PHE A 321 11.23 -0.07 22.18
N GLY A 322 11.94 -1.18 22.27
CA GLY A 322 11.80 -2.12 23.38
C GLY A 322 10.55 -3.00 23.32
N THR A 323 9.95 -3.18 22.16
CA THR A 323 8.80 -4.06 21.96
C THR A 323 9.17 -5.53 22.24
N LEU A 324 8.19 -6.31 22.69
CA LEU A 324 8.36 -7.74 22.96
C LEU A 324 8.09 -8.57 21.69
N ILE A 325 6.97 -8.26 21.01
CA ILE A 325 6.52 -8.90 19.79
C ILE A 325 5.66 -7.92 19.01
N THR A 326 5.90 -7.83 17.71
CA THR A 326 5.12 -7.00 16.81
C THR A 326 4.56 -7.87 15.69
N ALA A 327 3.28 -7.72 15.36
CA ALA A 327 2.63 -8.34 14.21
C ALA A 327 2.63 -7.34 13.03
N PRO A 328 3.60 -7.41 12.10
CA PRO A 328 3.67 -6.46 11.00
C PRO A 328 2.62 -6.77 9.93
N ILE A 329 2.12 -5.73 9.25
CA ILE A 329 1.22 -5.88 8.12
C ILE A 329 2.05 -6.11 6.85
N ILE A 330 1.64 -7.10 6.04
CA ILE A 330 2.31 -7.43 4.78
C ILE A 330 2.14 -6.29 3.79
N THR A 331 3.19 -5.99 3.03
CA THR A 331 3.13 -5.05 1.90
C THR A 331 2.97 -5.86 0.60
N PRO A 332 1.75 -6.00 0.05
CA PRO A 332 1.56 -6.70 -1.21
C PRO A 332 2.40 -6.08 -2.34
N PRO A 333 2.90 -6.87 -3.30
CA PRO A 333 2.59 -8.28 -3.56
C PRO A 333 3.45 -9.28 -2.77
N GLN A 334 4.30 -8.85 -1.83
CA GLN A 334 5.09 -9.74 -0.98
C GLN A 334 4.19 -10.70 -0.19
N VAL A 335 4.68 -11.90 0.09
CA VAL A 335 3.91 -12.93 0.82
C VAL A 335 4.22 -12.99 2.31
N ALA A 336 5.27 -12.31 2.77
CA ALA A 336 5.62 -12.31 4.18
C ALA A 336 6.43 -11.08 4.59
N VAL A 337 6.42 -10.79 5.89
CA VAL A 337 7.19 -9.73 6.55
C VAL A 337 7.62 -10.22 7.92
N LEU A 338 8.87 -9.97 8.31
CA LEU A 338 9.43 -10.32 9.63
C LEU A 338 9.55 -9.08 10.50
N SER A 339 9.11 -9.16 11.75
CA SER A 339 9.50 -8.21 12.80
C SER A 339 10.64 -8.79 13.61
N THR A 340 11.64 -7.95 13.93
CA THR A 340 12.63 -8.19 14.95
C THR A 340 12.43 -7.19 16.07
N ASP A 341 12.26 -7.70 17.27
CA ASP A 341 11.93 -6.92 18.45
C ASP A 341 13.13 -6.79 19.41
N ALA A 342 12.93 -6.27 20.61
CA ALA A 342 14.03 -5.98 21.51
C ALA A 342 14.75 -7.24 21.99
N VAL A 343 16.07 -7.26 21.85
CA VAL A 343 16.94 -8.28 22.48
C VAL A 343 17.24 -7.83 23.91
N ARG A 344 16.81 -8.65 24.89
CA ARG A 344 16.95 -8.35 26.32
C ARG A 344 17.53 -9.53 27.08
N LYS A 345 18.24 -9.26 28.17
CA LYS A 345 18.68 -10.29 29.10
C LYS A 345 17.47 -10.92 29.78
N ARG A 346 17.34 -12.25 29.67
CA ARG A 346 16.28 -13.06 30.29
C ARG A 346 16.88 -14.26 30.99
N ALA A 347 16.26 -14.70 32.09
CA ALA A 347 16.54 -15.99 32.68
C ALA A 347 15.91 -17.07 31.82
N VAL A 348 16.72 -18.02 31.36
CA VAL A 348 16.29 -19.14 30.51
C VAL A 348 16.82 -20.45 31.07
N ALA A 349 16.07 -21.55 30.90
CA ALA A 349 16.57 -22.86 31.19
C ALA A 349 17.58 -23.29 30.11
N VAL A 350 18.73 -23.78 30.50
CA VAL A 350 19.75 -24.33 29.60
C VAL A 350 20.16 -25.70 30.11
N GLU A 351 20.35 -26.66 29.21
CA GLU A 351 20.89 -27.95 29.58
C GLU A 351 22.42 -27.89 29.67
N SER A 352 22.97 -28.25 30.82
CA SER A 352 24.40 -28.27 31.10
C SER A 352 24.74 -29.55 31.80
N GLY A 353 25.58 -30.42 31.19
CA GLY A 353 25.99 -31.70 31.77
C GLY A 353 24.82 -32.67 32.11
N GLY A 354 23.74 -32.64 31.35
CA GLY A 354 22.54 -33.46 31.54
C GLY A 354 21.61 -32.98 32.68
N ARG A 355 21.75 -31.71 33.09
CA ARG A 355 20.90 -31.03 34.09
C ARG A 355 20.41 -29.70 33.57
N ASP A 356 19.20 -29.35 33.96
CA ASP A 356 18.65 -28.00 33.68
C ASP A 356 19.24 -27.01 34.67
N GLU A 357 19.82 -25.93 34.12
CA GLU A 357 20.35 -24.80 34.86
C GLU A 357 19.67 -23.51 34.39
N VAL A 358 19.60 -22.50 35.24
CA VAL A 358 19.12 -21.17 34.87
C VAL A 358 20.31 -20.30 34.45
N ALA A 359 20.29 -19.86 33.18
CA ALA A 359 21.29 -18.92 32.67
C ALA A 359 20.66 -17.61 32.25
N VAL A 360 21.41 -16.51 32.33
CA VAL A 360 20.99 -15.20 31.80
C VAL A 360 21.50 -15.08 30.37
N ARG A 361 20.59 -15.01 29.42
CA ARG A 361 20.86 -14.92 27.98
C ARG A 361 20.24 -13.69 27.33
N PRO A 362 20.88 -13.10 26.30
CA PRO A 362 20.25 -12.10 25.46
C PRO A 362 19.25 -12.78 24.52
N VAL A 363 17.97 -12.59 24.79
CA VAL A 363 16.87 -13.23 24.07
C VAL A 363 16.03 -12.19 23.36
N GLY A 364 15.64 -12.46 22.12
CA GLY A 364 14.75 -11.65 21.31
C GLY A 364 13.69 -12.49 20.62
N MET A 365 12.60 -11.84 20.22
CA MET A 365 11.53 -12.45 19.43
C MET A 365 11.71 -12.11 17.95
N LEU A 366 11.53 -13.11 17.09
CA LEU A 366 11.31 -12.94 15.67
C LEU A 366 9.86 -13.31 15.37
N ALA A 367 9.10 -12.38 14.84
CA ALA A 367 7.69 -12.55 14.54
C ALA A 367 7.45 -12.36 13.04
N GLN A 368 6.96 -13.39 12.36
CA GLN A 368 6.64 -13.33 10.94
C GLN A 368 5.14 -13.31 10.72
N THR A 369 4.68 -12.37 9.93
CA THR A 369 3.34 -12.42 9.34
C THR A 369 3.46 -12.89 7.89
N PHE A 370 2.62 -13.84 7.50
CA PHE A 370 2.61 -14.39 6.14
C PHE A 370 1.19 -14.48 5.57
N ASP A 371 1.11 -14.47 4.23
CA ASP A 371 -0.13 -14.63 3.47
C ASP A 371 -0.49 -16.13 3.41
N HIS A 372 -1.58 -16.51 4.09
CA HIS A 372 -1.99 -17.93 4.17
C HIS A 372 -2.47 -18.50 2.83
N ARG A 373 -2.69 -17.64 1.81
CA ARG A 373 -2.96 -18.11 0.44
C ARG A 373 -1.69 -18.59 -0.27
N ALA A 374 -0.53 -18.07 0.13
CA ALA A 374 0.76 -18.37 -0.48
C ALA A 374 1.47 -19.57 0.17
N VAL A 375 1.42 -19.66 1.49
CA VAL A 375 2.11 -20.70 2.27
C VAL A 375 1.28 -21.12 3.48
N ASP A 376 1.52 -22.34 3.96
CA ASP A 376 0.92 -22.86 5.19
C ASP A 376 1.80 -22.58 6.42
N GLY A 377 1.18 -22.68 7.61
CA GLY A 377 1.86 -22.50 8.88
C GLY A 377 3.08 -23.38 9.09
N ALA A 378 3.07 -24.63 8.61
CA ALA A 378 4.22 -25.54 8.70
C ALA A 378 5.42 -25.04 7.91
N TYR A 379 5.21 -24.49 6.71
CA TYR A 379 6.28 -23.93 5.87
C TYR A 379 6.89 -22.66 6.50
N SER A 380 6.04 -21.77 7.01
CA SER A 380 6.46 -20.57 7.73
C SER A 380 7.21 -20.91 9.02
N ALA A 381 6.73 -21.88 9.81
CA ALA A 381 7.40 -22.34 11.04
C ALA A 381 8.78 -22.96 10.74
N ALA A 382 8.90 -23.76 9.67
CA ALA A 382 10.17 -24.33 9.24
C ALA A 382 11.19 -23.26 8.84
N PHE A 383 10.75 -22.20 8.15
CA PHE A 383 11.57 -21.05 7.84
C PHE A 383 12.06 -20.32 9.10
N LEU A 384 11.17 -20.01 10.04
CA LEU A 384 11.55 -19.38 11.31
C LEU A 384 12.53 -20.24 12.13
N LYS A 385 12.32 -21.56 12.13
CA LYS A 385 13.25 -22.52 12.75
C LYS A 385 14.64 -22.46 12.11
N GLU A 386 14.73 -22.34 10.78
CA GLU A 386 16.00 -22.19 10.06
C GLU A 386 16.69 -20.86 10.41
N VAL A 387 15.95 -19.73 10.39
CA VAL A 387 16.48 -18.42 10.79
C VAL A 387 17.03 -18.49 12.22
N LYS A 388 16.26 -19.05 13.16
CA LYS A 388 16.69 -19.28 14.55
C LYS A 388 17.98 -20.11 14.60
N ALA A 389 18.02 -21.24 13.90
CA ALA A 389 19.18 -22.13 13.89
C ALA A 389 20.44 -21.42 13.37
N ILE A 390 20.33 -20.61 12.31
CA ILE A 390 21.44 -19.82 11.79
C ILE A 390 21.93 -18.82 12.85
N LEU A 391 21.03 -18.08 13.51
CA LEU A 391 21.39 -17.08 14.51
C LEU A 391 22.07 -17.70 15.73
N GLU A 392 21.62 -18.86 16.17
CA GLU A 392 22.10 -19.54 17.37
C GLU A 392 23.35 -20.40 17.16
N SER A 393 23.65 -20.87 15.91
CA SER A 393 24.73 -21.83 15.69
C SER A 393 25.91 -21.31 14.89
N ARG A 394 25.74 -20.22 14.10
CA ARG A 394 26.78 -19.76 13.15
C ARG A 394 27.96 -19.13 13.86
N ASP A 395 29.18 -19.29 13.28
CA ASP A 395 30.39 -18.58 13.71
C ASP A 395 30.39 -17.15 13.15
N TRP A 396 29.77 -16.24 13.90
CA TRP A 396 29.64 -14.85 13.52
C TRP A 396 30.95 -14.06 13.54
N GLN A 397 31.95 -14.51 14.31
CA GLN A 397 33.28 -13.89 14.32
C GLN A 397 33.98 -14.10 12.98
N THR A 398 33.90 -15.32 12.43
CA THR A 398 34.42 -15.64 11.10
C THR A 398 33.66 -14.88 10.01
N GLU A 399 32.34 -14.78 10.08
CA GLU A 399 31.53 -14.01 9.13
C GLU A 399 31.92 -12.53 9.10
N LEU A 400 32.21 -11.91 10.24
CA LEU A 400 32.64 -10.52 10.31
C LEU A 400 34.06 -10.29 9.77
N ARG A 401 34.93 -11.31 9.78
CA ARG A 401 36.29 -11.21 9.26
C ARG A 401 36.36 -11.38 7.75
N ASN A 402 35.43 -12.13 7.16
CA ASN A 402 35.44 -12.49 5.74
C ASN A 402 34.89 -11.41 4.79
N GLY A 403 34.67 -10.16 5.25
CA GLY A 403 34.03 -9.10 4.47
C GLY A 403 34.79 -7.79 4.31
#